data_f870a0627087261578d5013c59542197
#
_entry.id   f870a0627087261578d5013c59542197
#
_cell.length_a   1.000
_cell.length_b   1.000
_cell.length_c   1.000
_cell.angle_alpha   90.00
_cell.angle_beta   90.00
_cell.angle_gamma   90.00
#
_symmetry.space_group_name_H-M   'P 1'
#
loop_
_entity.id
_entity.type
_entity.pdbx_description
1 polymer ?
#
loop_
_entity_poly.entity_id
_entity_poly.type
_entity_poly.pdbx_seq_one_letter_code
_entity_poly.pdbx_strand_id
1 'polypeptide(L)'
;MIVNRNTIREQNETIVLTAIINHPNTSRAAISHDSGLNKATVSEIVKKLLKEKLVVELGTGQSSIVGGRKPVLLKVNANGGYAMSLTITQTKISSLVCNLQGKIVAQYDLVRKVEASNIIDSIEEVVLYHRKNLNKTPFRFVGIVVSIDGFVHEDEIVASTNKMLEHLTAKHLESDAIDCPIYLENQNNLAVIADAVFAHSPGNIISIDLDEGIGSGILLQNRLFRSKNSLAGNLGHTILYPFGKACDCGKQGCLNQYCSTGALVAEIRDLKNDSSLHLTDLIALYKTGDEDAKNVVGHLVLHMGVAISNVVSLFDPEKVYLNGDLFRALPECVTEIQTELNRTSGHNIPVSLSSLGKNGALLGGIALALQHFFQVPQLQLHFDE
;
A
#
# COMPACT_ATOMS: atom_id res chain seq x y z
N MET A 1 11.11 -17.89 -28.67
CA MET A 1 11.82 -17.62 -27.41
C MET A 1 12.33 -18.94 -26.86
N ILE A 2 13.66 -19.16 -26.80
CA ILE A 2 14.22 -20.42 -26.24
C ILE A 2 14.10 -20.30 -24.73
N VAL A 3 13.14 -21.02 -24.13
CA VAL A 3 12.97 -21.07 -22.68
C VAL A 3 14.13 -21.90 -22.11
N ASN A 4 15.04 -21.26 -21.40
CA ASN A 4 16.17 -21.92 -20.75
C ASN A 4 15.67 -22.77 -19.58
N ARG A 5 16.33 -23.93 -19.29
CA ARG A 5 16.00 -24.81 -18.15
C ARG A 5 16.03 -24.08 -16.80
N ASN A 6 16.91 -23.10 -16.64
CA ASN A 6 16.96 -22.27 -15.43
C ASN A 6 15.70 -21.41 -15.25
N THR A 7 15.19 -20.82 -16.33
CA THR A 7 13.94 -20.01 -16.31
C THR A 7 12.73 -20.86 -15.91
N ILE A 8 12.64 -22.13 -16.38
CA ILE A 8 11.56 -23.06 -15.99
C ILE A 8 11.67 -23.43 -14.51
N ARG A 9 12.89 -23.65 -14.01
CA ARG A 9 13.12 -24.00 -12.61
C ARG A 9 12.74 -22.85 -11.68
N GLU A 10 13.11 -21.62 -12.01
CA GLU A 10 12.75 -20.40 -11.29
C GLU A 10 11.23 -20.18 -11.30
N GLN A 11 10.57 -20.36 -12.44
CA GLN A 11 9.12 -20.28 -12.55
C GLN A 11 8.41 -21.30 -11.65
N ASN A 12 8.88 -22.58 -11.66
CA ASN A 12 8.31 -23.62 -10.82
C ASN A 12 8.51 -23.33 -9.33
N GLU A 13 9.66 -22.75 -8.95
CA GLU A 13 9.94 -22.34 -7.57
C GLU A 13 8.99 -21.21 -7.14
N THR A 14 8.80 -20.18 -7.98
CA THR A 14 7.83 -19.11 -7.75
C THR A 14 6.41 -19.66 -7.59
N ILE A 15 5.97 -20.60 -8.43
CA ILE A 15 4.64 -21.22 -8.33
C ILE A 15 4.47 -21.94 -6.97
N VAL A 16 5.45 -22.74 -6.56
CA VAL A 16 5.39 -23.48 -5.28
C VAL A 16 5.41 -22.53 -4.11
N LEU A 17 6.28 -21.52 -4.13
CA LEU A 17 6.38 -20.52 -3.06
C LEU A 17 5.09 -19.67 -2.96
N THR A 18 4.54 -19.24 -4.10
CA THR A 18 3.24 -18.51 -4.15
C THR A 18 2.13 -19.34 -3.50
N ALA A 19 2.06 -20.65 -3.82
CA ALA A 19 1.05 -21.52 -3.24
C ALA A 19 1.20 -21.64 -1.71
N ILE A 20 2.45 -21.69 -1.19
CA ILE A 20 2.70 -21.75 0.26
C ILE A 20 2.37 -20.44 0.96
N ILE A 21 2.64 -19.29 0.32
CA ILE A 21 2.37 -17.96 0.88
C ILE A 21 0.86 -17.71 0.92
N ASN A 22 0.19 -17.87 -0.23
CA ASN A 22 -1.22 -17.50 -0.40
C ASN A 22 -2.18 -18.50 0.26
N HIS A 23 -1.73 -19.74 0.51
CA HIS A 23 -2.51 -20.78 1.18
C HIS A 23 -1.74 -21.34 2.38
N PRO A 24 -1.72 -20.62 3.51
CA PRO A 24 -1.09 -21.12 4.74
C PRO A 24 -1.65 -22.49 5.14
N ASN A 25 -0.78 -23.38 5.61
CA ASN A 25 -1.13 -24.77 5.94
C ASN A 25 -1.41 -25.66 4.72
N THR A 26 -0.92 -25.33 3.53
CA THR A 26 -0.96 -26.20 2.37
C THR A 26 0.00 -27.41 2.54
N SER A 27 -0.08 -28.37 1.61
CA SER A 27 0.79 -29.56 1.60
C SER A 27 1.41 -29.77 0.22
N ARG A 28 2.51 -30.56 0.15
CA ARG A 28 3.13 -30.93 -1.13
C ARG A 28 2.14 -31.57 -2.10
N ALA A 29 1.18 -32.35 -1.58
CA ALA A 29 0.16 -33.00 -2.40
C ALA A 29 -0.85 -31.97 -2.96
N ALA A 30 -1.32 -31.02 -2.15
CA ALA A 30 -2.19 -29.96 -2.58
C ALA A 30 -1.50 -29.07 -3.63
N ILE A 31 -0.26 -28.62 -3.35
CA ILE A 31 0.52 -27.83 -4.30
C ILE A 31 0.68 -28.54 -5.64
N SER A 32 1.02 -29.85 -5.64
CA SER A 32 1.14 -30.63 -6.87
C SER A 32 -0.18 -30.73 -7.65
N HIS A 33 -1.30 -30.87 -6.94
CA HIS A 33 -2.64 -30.95 -7.55
C HIS A 33 -3.03 -29.60 -8.19
N ASP A 34 -2.88 -28.50 -7.44
CA ASP A 34 -3.39 -27.19 -7.83
C ASP A 34 -2.50 -26.51 -8.89
N SER A 35 -1.18 -26.75 -8.83
CA SER A 35 -0.23 -26.18 -9.79
C SER A 35 -0.03 -27.01 -11.06
N GLY A 36 -0.47 -28.28 -11.08
CA GLY A 36 -0.17 -29.23 -12.16
C GLY A 36 1.28 -29.71 -12.21
N LEU A 37 2.14 -29.27 -11.29
CA LEU A 37 3.53 -29.75 -11.19
C LEU A 37 3.58 -31.19 -10.67
N ASN A 38 4.51 -31.96 -11.16
CA ASN A 38 4.67 -33.34 -10.67
C ASN A 38 5.16 -33.37 -9.21
N LYS A 39 4.79 -34.43 -8.47
CA LYS A 39 5.11 -34.59 -7.04
C LYS A 39 6.62 -34.58 -6.73
N ALA A 40 7.46 -35.05 -7.64
CA ALA A 40 8.91 -35.05 -7.45
C ALA A 40 9.47 -33.64 -7.50
N THR A 41 9.07 -32.84 -8.50
CA THR A 41 9.45 -31.41 -8.63
C THR A 41 9.04 -30.61 -7.41
N VAL A 42 7.77 -30.72 -6.98
CA VAL A 42 7.29 -30.04 -5.76
C VAL A 42 8.10 -30.44 -4.54
N SER A 43 8.38 -31.74 -4.38
CA SER A 43 9.16 -32.25 -3.24
C SER A 43 10.60 -31.73 -3.23
N GLU A 44 11.25 -31.64 -4.39
CA GLU A 44 12.60 -31.08 -4.52
C GLU A 44 12.62 -29.59 -4.17
N ILE A 45 11.67 -28.79 -4.70
CA ILE A 45 11.56 -27.36 -4.42
C ILE A 45 11.29 -27.13 -2.92
N VAL A 46 10.31 -27.81 -2.33
CA VAL A 46 10.00 -27.66 -0.90
C VAL A 46 11.20 -28.04 -0.04
N LYS A 47 11.97 -29.10 -0.40
CA LYS A 47 13.19 -29.47 0.31
C LYS A 47 14.25 -28.35 0.26
N LYS A 48 14.38 -27.66 -0.89
CA LYS A 48 15.25 -26.48 -1.05
C LYS A 48 14.78 -25.35 -0.13
N LEU A 49 13.50 -24.97 -0.17
CA LEU A 49 12.93 -23.87 0.63
C LEU A 49 13.04 -24.12 2.15
N LEU A 50 12.88 -25.37 2.59
CA LEU A 50 13.11 -25.77 3.98
C LEU A 50 14.60 -25.62 4.39
N LYS A 51 15.53 -26.07 3.51
CA LYS A 51 16.98 -25.92 3.74
C LYS A 51 17.37 -24.44 3.83
N GLU A 52 16.79 -23.60 3.01
CA GLU A 52 16.99 -22.15 3.00
C GLU A 52 16.27 -21.42 4.16
N LYS A 53 15.49 -22.13 4.97
CA LYS A 53 14.71 -21.58 6.08
C LYS A 53 13.65 -20.55 5.67
N LEU A 54 13.22 -20.56 4.42
CA LEU A 54 12.11 -19.74 3.92
C LEU A 54 10.74 -20.34 4.30
N VAL A 55 10.68 -21.66 4.43
CA VAL A 55 9.47 -22.44 4.73
C VAL A 55 9.73 -23.31 5.96
N VAL A 56 8.67 -23.60 6.71
CA VAL A 56 8.68 -24.53 7.86
C VAL A 56 7.56 -25.54 7.74
N GLU A 57 7.77 -26.73 8.35
CA GLU A 57 6.75 -27.76 8.53
C GLU A 57 6.02 -27.55 9.85
N LEU A 58 4.66 -27.57 9.80
CA LEU A 58 3.80 -27.34 10.98
C LEU A 58 3.37 -28.63 11.68
N GLY A 59 3.75 -29.81 11.13
CA GLY A 59 3.24 -31.10 11.59
C GLY A 59 2.25 -31.70 10.59
N THR A 60 1.48 -32.69 11.02
CA THR A 60 0.57 -33.43 10.14
C THR A 60 -0.85 -32.88 10.18
N GLY A 61 -1.42 -32.63 9.01
CA GLY A 61 -2.83 -32.26 8.82
C GLY A 61 -3.80 -33.43 9.04
N GLN A 62 -5.08 -33.19 8.76
CA GLN A 62 -6.10 -34.24 8.79
C GLN A 62 -5.90 -35.21 7.61
N SER A 63 -6.16 -36.51 7.85
CA SER A 63 -6.17 -37.50 6.76
C SER A 63 -7.32 -37.26 5.80
N SER A 64 -7.11 -37.53 4.50
CA SER A 64 -8.22 -37.49 3.55
C SER A 64 -9.28 -38.55 3.88
N ILE A 65 -10.54 -38.28 3.47
CA ILE A 65 -11.68 -39.20 3.67
C ILE A 65 -11.41 -40.58 3.06
N VAL A 66 -10.55 -40.67 2.06
CA VAL A 66 -10.20 -41.91 1.32
C VAL A 66 -9.07 -42.71 2.02
N GLY A 67 -8.52 -42.21 3.14
CA GLY A 67 -7.39 -42.82 3.83
C GLY A 67 -6.04 -42.42 3.21
N GLY A 68 -4.94 -42.77 3.86
CA GLY A 68 -3.59 -42.47 3.43
C GLY A 68 -2.74 -41.78 4.53
N ARG A 69 -1.43 -41.60 4.25
CA ARG A 69 -0.53 -40.90 5.18
C ARG A 69 -0.96 -39.43 5.33
N LYS A 70 -1.12 -38.97 6.58
CA LYS A 70 -1.44 -37.57 6.88
C LYS A 70 -0.44 -36.61 6.20
N PRO A 71 -0.91 -35.59 5.50
CA PRO A 71 -0.04 -34.64 4.83
C PRO A 71 0.74 -33.81 5.85
N VAL A 72 2.00 -33.51 5.55
CA VAL A 72 2.79 -32.52 6.29
C VAL A 72 2.43 -31.14 5.77
N LEU A 73 2.01 -30.26 6.68
CA LEU A 73 1.60 -28.90 6.38
C LEU A 73 2.81 -27.97 6.30
N LEU A 74 2.74 -27.01 5.38
CA LEU A 74 3.80 -26.07 5.07
C LEU A 74 3.30 -24.65 5.28
N LYS A 75 4.17 -23.75 5.78
CA LYS A 75 3.97 -22.31 5.76
C LYS A 75 5.28 -21.55 5.61
N VAL A 76 5.20 -20.27 5.26
CA VAL A 76 6.35 -19.37 5.31
C VAL A 76 6.91 -19.31 6.72
N ASN A 77 8.23 -19.27 6.84
CA ASN A 77 8.91 -19.10 8.12
C ASN A 77 8.78 -17.64 8.60
N ALA A 78 7.86 -17.37 9.52
CA ALA A 78 7.69 -16.04 10.11
C ALA A 78 8.99 -15.47 10.69
N ASN A 79 9.82 -16.34 11.27
CA ASN A 79 11.09 -15.97 11.89
C ASN A 79 12.29 -16.02 10.91
N GLY A 80 12.02 -16.06 9.59
CA GLY A 80 13.06 -16.08 8.56
C GLY A 80 13.73 -14.71 8.39
N GLY A 81 12.98 -13.62 8.45
CA GLY A 81 13.46 -12.27 8.23
C GLY A 81 12.39 -11.22 8.53
N TYR A 82 12.73 -9.97 8.22
CA TYR A 82 11.86 -8.80 8.41
C TYR A 82 11.84 -7.94 7.16
N ALA A 83 10.68 -7.38 6.83
CA ALA A 83 10.55 -6.25 5.92
C ALA A 83 10.30 -4.97 6.71
N MET A 84 10.83 -3.84 6.23
CA MET A 84 10.65 -2.52 6.85
C MET A 84 10.06 -1.56 5.84
N SER A 85 9.18 -0.68 6.31
CA SER A 85 8.68 0.46 5.55
C SER A 85 8.84 1.74 6.36
N LEU A 86 9.20 2.83 5.68
CA LEU A 86 9.48 4.14 6.27
C LEU A 86 8.61 5.21 5.61
N THR A 87 8.17 6.18 6.41
CA THR A 87 7.70 7.49 5.92
C THR A 87 8.59 8.57 6.52
N ILE A 88 8.95 9.58 5.71
CA ILE A 88 9.88 10.63 6.09
C ILE A 88 9.20 11.99 5.94
N THR A 89 9.02 12.68 7.06
CA THR A 89 8.56 14.07 7.11
C THR A 89 9.69 14.99 7.57
N GLN A 90 9.47 16.28 7.55
CA GLN A 90 10.44 17.26 8.06
C GLN A 90 10.70 17.14 9.57
N THR A 91 9.80 16.52 10.33
CA THR A 91 9.85 16.46 11.79
C THR A 91 10.01 15.08 12.37
N LYS A 92 9.85 14.03 11.55
CA LYS A 92 9.99 12.64 12.01
C LYS A 92 10.21 11.64 10.86
N ILE A 93 10.79 10.49 11.23
CA ILE A 93 10.75 9.27 10.43
C ILE A 93 9.90 8.24 11.18
N SER A 94 8.82 7.81 10.55
CA SER A 94 7.99 6.71 11.08
C SER A 94 8.36 5.41 10.39
N SER A 95 8.48 4.33 11.16
CA SER A 95 8.82 3.01 10.65
C SER A 95 7.87 1.93 11.11
N LEU A 96 7.58 0.99 10.21
CA LEU A 96 6.83 -0.22 10.44
C LEU A 96 7.69 -1.42 10.05
N VAL A 97 7.77 -2.43 10.91
CA VAL A 97 8.47 -3.68 10.63
C VAL A 97 7.50 -4.85 10.74
N CYS A 98 7.50 -5.70 9.72
CA CYS A 98 6.75 -6.95 9.71
C CYS A 98 7.69 -8.14 9.51
N ASN A 99 7.26 -9.30 10.01
CA ASN A 99 7.91 -10.57 9.69
C ASN A 99 7.60 -11.05 8.26
N LEU A 100 8.16 -12.17 7.82
CA LEU A 100 7.93 -12.69 6.46
C LEU A 100 6.50 -13.15 6.15
N GLN A 101 5.61 -13.20 7.14
CA GLN A 101 4.17 -13.46 6.95
C GLN A 101 3.34 -12.17 6.94
N GLY A 102 3.96 -10.99 7.02
CA GLY A 102 3.28 -9.70 7.02
C GLY A 102 2.77 -9.26 8.40
N LYS A 103 3.00 -10.04 9.47
CA LYS A 103 2.59 -9.66 10.82
C LYS A 103 3.48 -8.53 11.36
N ILE A 104 2.86 -7.46 11.86
CA ILE A 104 3.56 -6.34 12.49
C ILE A 104 4.29 -6.85 13.74
N VAL A 105 5.58 -6.58 13.82
CA VAL A 105 6.44 -6.97 14.95
C VAL A 105 7.04 -5.77 15.68
N ALA A 106 7.17 -4.62 15.03
CA ALA A 106 7.66 -3.40 15.64
C ALA A 106 7.19 -2.16 14.88
N GLN A 107 7.07 -1.07 15.63
CA GLN A 107 6.88 0.29 15.13
C GLN A 107 7.80 1.23 15.91
N TYR A 108 8.31 2.27 15.24
CA TYR A 108 9.15 3.26 15.90
C TYR A 108 9.06 4.59 15.14
N ASP A 109 8.95 5.67 15.90
CA ASP A 109 8.98 7.05 15.41
C ASP A 109 10.25 7.74 15.91
N LEU A 110 11.14 8.09 15.02
CA LEU A 110 12.29 8.96 15.31
C LEU A 110 11.84 10.41 15.14
N VAL A 111 11.56 11.08 16.24
CA VAL A 111 11.12 12.50 16.26
C VAL A 111 12.37 13.39 16.29
N ARG A 112 12.66 14.01 15.17
CA ARG A 112 13.74 15.00 15.00
C ARG A 112 13.51 15.83 13.76
N LYS A 113 14.16 16.99 13.65
CA LYS A 113 14.21 17.73 12.39
C LYS A 113 15.03 16.93 11.38
N VAL A 114 14.40 16.50 10.29
CA VAL A 114 15.05 15.78 9.19
C VAL A 114 15.36 16.77 8.08
N GLU A 115 16.61 16.78 7.64
CA GLU A 115 17.15 17.65 6.59
C GLU A 115 17.97 16.80 5.61
N ALA A 116 18.21 17.30 4.40
CA ALA A 116 19.01 16.60 3.40
C ALA A 116 20.41 16.20 3.91
N SER A 117 20.98 16.98 4.84
CA SER A 117 22.30 16.73 5.43
C SER A 117 22.33 15.59 6.45
N ASN A 118 21.18 15.19 7.02
CA ASN A 118 21.11 14.18 8.09
C ASN A 118 20.13 13.03 7.78
N ILE A 119 19.55 12.98 6.59
CA ILE A 119 18.53 11.98 6.24
C ILE A 119 19.09 10.56 6.28
N ILE A 120 20.30 10.35 5.77
CA ILE A 120 20.95 9.03 5.76
C ILE A 120 21.21 8.57 7.19
N ASP A 121 21.86 9.40 8.01
CA ASP A 121 22.12 9.11 9.42
C ASP A 121 20.83 8.82 10.20
N SER A 122 19.74 9.53 9.87
CA SER A 122 18.44 9.34 10.51
C SER A 122 17.79 8.01 10.12
N ILE A 123 17.91 7.59 8.85
CA ILE A 123 17.43 6.26 8.40
C ILE A 123 18.29 5.16 9.05
N GLU A 124 19.61 5.33 9.07
CA GLU A 124 20.52 4.38 9.74
C GLU A 124 20.18 4.21 11.23
N GLU A 125 19.90 5.31 11.93
CA GLU A 125 19.51 5.26 13.35
C GLU A 125 18.24 4.42 13.54
N VAL A 126 17.22 4.59 12.68
CA VAL A 126 15.98 3.78 12.70
C VAL A 126 16.28 2.29 12.43
N VAL A 127 17.12 1.99 11.43
CA VAL A 127 17.51 0.61 11.10
C VAL A 127 18.25 -0.04 12.26
N LEU A 128 19.24 0.67 12.83
CA LEU A 128 20.04 0.18 13.96
C LEU A 128 19.19 0.01 15.23
N TYR A 129 18.24 0.91 15.48
CA TYR A 129 17.26 0.76 16.56
C TYR A 129 16.51 -0.57 16.44
N HIS A 130 15.94 -0.87 15.27
CA HIS A 130 15.22 -2.11 15.06
C HIS A 130 16.13 -3.35 15.12
N ARG A 131 17.35 -3.28 14.56
CA ARG A 131 18.33 -4.37 14.67
C ARG A 131 18.70 -4.72 16.10
N LYS A 132 18.76 -3.73 16.98
CA LYS A 132 19.06 -3.93 18.41
C LYS A 132 17.91 -4.57 19.17
N ASN A 133 16.65 -4.23 18.78
CA ASN A 133 15.46 -4.61 19.53
C ASN A 133 14.72 -5.85 18.96
N LEU A 134 15.07 -6.28 17.75
CA LEU A 134 14.48 -7.46 17.12
C LEU A 134 15.38 -8.69 17.27
N ASN A 135 14.77 -9.87 17.23
CA ASN A 135 15.48 -11.13 17.25
C ASN A 135 16.35 -11.30 16.00
N LYS A 136 17.50 -11.96 16.12
CA LYS A 136 18.30 -12.34 14.96
C LYS A 136 17.59 -13.39 14.14
N THR A 137 17.52 -13.17 12.83
CA THR A 137 16.87 -14.05 11.84
C THR A 137 17.85 -14.40 10.72
N PRO A 138 17.64 -15.53 9.98
CA PRO A 138 18.50 -15.93 8.87
C PRO A 138 18.72 -14.84 7.83
N PHE A 139 17.66 -14.13 7.42
CA PHE A 139 17.69 -13.13 6.34
C PHE A 139 17.79 -11.68 6.86
N ARG A 140 17.74 -11.45 8.18
CA ARG A 140 17.71 -10.10 8.76
C ARG A 140 16.59 -9.24 8.13
N PHE A 141 16.90 -8.02 7.65
CA PHE A 141 15.99 -7.26 6.78
C PHE A 141 16.11 -7.74 5.34
N VAL A 142 14.97 -8.04 4.72
CA VAL A 142 14.89 -8.52 3.33
C VAL A 142 14.66 -7.38 2.34
N GLY A 143 14.29 -6.21 2.83
CA GLY A 143 14.13 -4.98 2.06
C GLY A 143 13.55 -3.86 2.93
N ILE A 144 13.88 -2.63 2.54
CA ILE A 144 13.35 -1.40 3.13
C ILE A 144 12.65 -0.62 2.01
N VAL A 145 11.41 -0.20 2.25
CA VAL A 145 10.67 0.68 1.33
C VAL A 145 10.48 2.04 1.97
N VAL A 146 10.86 3.09 1.26
CA VAL A 146 10.60 4.46 1.65
C VAL A 146 9.37 4.94 0.90
N SER A 147 8.31 5.23 1.65
CA SER A 147 7.04 5.77 1.14
C SER A 147 7.20 7.27 0.90
N ILE A 148 6.95 7.69 -0.32
CA ILE A 148 7.13 9.08 -0.77
C ILE A 148 5.78 9.72 -1.05
N ASP A 149 5.53 10.86 -0.41
CA ASP A 149 4.45 11.75 -0.82
C ASP A 149 4.94 12.60 -2.00
N GLY A 150 4.78 12.07 -3.21
CA GLY A 150 5.34 12.66 -4.43
C GLY A 150 5.46 11.66 -5.57
N PHE A 151 6.23 12.01 -6.59
CA PHE A 151 6.44 11.19 -7.78
C PHE A 151 7.81 10.52 -7.75
N VAL A 152 7.80 9.21 -7.94
CA VAL A 152 9.02 8.38 -8.09
C VAL A 152 9.07 7.86 -9.52
N HIS A 153 10.21 8.03 -10.19
CA HIS A 153 10.45 7.57 -11.55
C HIS A 153 11.85 6.95 -11.63
N GLU A 154 11.95 5.71 -12.09
CA GLU A 154 13.23 4.97 -12.24
C GLU A 154 14.12 5.07 -10.99
N ASP A 155 13.53 4.82 -9.81
CA ASP A 155 14.21 4.90 -8.50
C ASP A 155 14.69 6.30 -8.06
N GLU A 156 14.24 7.37 -8.73
CA GLU A 156 14.49 8.77 -8.35
C GLU A 156 13.18 9.45 -7.91
N ILE A 157 13.27 10.28 -6.86
CA ILE A 157 12.18 11.14 -6.43
C ILE A 157 12.20 12.41 -7.27
N VAL A 158 11.33 12.46 -8.30
CA VAL A 158 11.30 13.60 -9.24
C VAL A 158 10.53 14.80 -8.74
N ALA A 159 9.60 14.61 -7.82
CA ALA A 159 8.90 15.68 -7.12
C ALA A 159 8.32 15.15 -5.79
N SER A 160 8.32 15.98 -4.76
CA SER A 160 7.75 15.65 -3.45
C SER A 160 7.17 16.88 -2.77
N THR A 161 6.13 16.70 -1.94
CA THR A 161 5.67 17.73 -0.99
C THR A 161 6.78 18.06 0.00
N ASN A 162 7.62 17.08 0.34
CA ASN A 162 8.85 17.28 1.09
C ASN A 162 10.03 17.56 0.15
N LYS A 163 10.29 18.83 -0.15
CA LYS A 163 11.31 19.28 -1.11
C LYS A 163 12.72 18.76 -0.83
N MET A 164 13.06 18.43 0.40
CA MET A 164 14.38 17.87 0.74
C MET A 164 14.61 16.46 0.17
N LEU A 165 13.53 15.76 -0.22
CA LEU A 165 13.60 14.42 -0.79
C LEU A 165 13.78 14.43 -2.32
N GLU A 166 13.53 15.58 -2.99
CA GLU A 166 13.65 15.68 -4.44
C GLU A 166 15.08 15.36 -4.90
N HIS A 167 15.18 14.65 -6.02
CA HIS A 167 16.42 14.15 -6.63
C HIS A 167 17.19 13.09 -5.81
N LEU A 168 16.62 12.61 -4.69
CA LEU A 168 17.19 11.43 -4.02
C LEU A 168 16.81 10.17 -4.81
N THR A 169 17.76 9.25 -4.87
CA THR A 169 17.58 7.91 -5.42
C THR A 169 17.72 6.87 -4.31
N ALA A 170 17.23 5.65 -4.54
CA ALA A 170 17.46 4.55 -3.61
C ALA A 170 18.96 4.36 -3.29
N LYS A 171 19.81 4.54 -4.31
CA LYS A 171 21.27 4.45 -4.17
C LYS A 171 21.85 5.49 -3.21
N HIS A 172 21.31 6.71 -3.17
CA HIS A 172 21.76 7.74 -2.23
C HIS A 172 21.45 7.39 -0.76
N LEU A 173 20.48 6.47 -0.53
CA LEU A 173 20.10 6.01 0.81
C LEU A 173 20.86 4.74 1.24
N GLU A 174 21.63 4.12 0.34
CA GLU A 174 22.48 2.98 0.68
C GLU A 174 23.63 3.40 1.59
N SER A 175 23.95 2.56 2.58
CA SER A 175 25.08 2.74 3.47
C SER A 175 25.57 1.39 3.99
N ASP A 176 26.77 1.36 4.58
CA ASP A 176 27.35 0.15 5.18
C ASP A 176 26.49 -0.39 6.36
N ALA A 177 25.70 0.48 6.98
CA ALA A 177 24.78 0.08 8.04
C ALA A 177 23.51 -0.60 7.51
N ILE A 178 23.20 -0.48 6.20
CA ILE A 178 22.00 -1.02 5.57
C ILE A 178 22.42 -2.12 4.59
N ASP A 179 22.30 -3.38 5.02
CA ASP A 179 22.73 -4.57 4.28
C ASP A 179 21.57 -5.27 3.50
N CYS A 180 20.58 -4.49 3.07
CA CYS A 180 19.44 -4.98 2.29
C CYS A 180 19.01 -3.95 1.23
N PRO A 181 18.28 -4.38 0.17
CA PRO A 181 17.78 -3.46 -0.84
C PRO A 181 16.88 -2.37 -0.27
N ILE A 182 17.01 -1.16 -0.80
CA ILE A 182 16.11 -0.03 -0.53
C ILE A 182 15.30 0.25 -1.79
N TYR A 183 14.00 0.49 -1.63
CA TYR A 183 13.08 0.84 -2.71
C TYR A 183 12.37 2.15 -2.38
N LEU A 184 12.13 2.95 -3.39
CA LEU A 184 11.33 4.18 -3.30
C LEU A 184 10.01 3.95 -4.02
N GLU A 185 8.89 4.34 -3.39
CA GLU A 185 7.58 4.23 -4.04
C GLU A 185 6.64 5.33 -3.56
N ASN A 186 5.75 5.79 -4.46
CA ASN A 186 4.69 6.74 -4.14
C ASN A 186 3.71 6.15 -3.09
N GLN A 187 3.32 6.95 -2.10
CA GLN A 187 2.44 6.50 -1.01
C GLN A 187 1.08 5.97 -1.48
N ASN A 188 0.49 6.56 -2.53
CA ASN A 188 -0.81 6.11 -3.06
C ASN A 188 -0.67 4.76 -3.79
N ASN A 189 0.47 4.54 -4.47
CA ASN A 189 0.80 3.25 -5.06
C ASN A 189 0.97 2.19 -3.97
N LEU A 190 1.60 2.54 -2.87
CA LEU A 190 1.72 1.64 -1.71
C LEU A 190 0.36 1.36 -1.07
N ALA A 191 -0.51 2.35 -0.95
CA ALA A 191 -1.85 2.15 -0.39
C ALA A 191 -2.66 1.12 -1.20
N VAL A 192 -2.68 1.21 -2.54
CA VAL A 192 -3.40 0.24 -3.37
C VAL A 192 -2.75 -1.15 -3.34
N ILE A 193 -1.43 -1.25 -3.22
CA ILE A 193 -0.74 -2.54 -3.01
C ILE A 193 -1.18 -3.15 -1.67
N ALA A 194 -1.26 -2.34 -0.62
CA ALA A 194 -1.73 -2.80 0.68
C ALA A 194 -3.17 -3.34 0.64
N ASP A 195 -4.08 -2.61 0.01
CA ASP A 195 -5.48 -3.02 -0.16
C ASP A 195 -5.57 -4.35 -0.93
N ALA A 196 -4.76 -4.55 -1.97
CA ALA A 196 -4.72 -5.81 -2.70
C ALA A 196 -4.22 -6.99 -1.86
N VAL A 197 -3.12 -6.76 -1.12
CA VAL A 197 -2.39 -7.82 -0.40
C VAL A 197 -3.06 -8.19 0.92
N PHE A 198 -3.47 -7.19 1.71
CA PHE A 198 -3.97 -7.39 3.08
C PHE A 198 -5.49 -7.37 3.18
N ALA A 199 -6.21 -6.65 2.30
CA ALA A 199 -7.67 -6.69 2.25
C ALA A 199 -8.19 -7.76 1.27
N HIS A 200 -7.30 -8.61 0.73
CA HIS A 200 -7.62 -9.72 -0.18
C HIS A 200 -8.52 -9.30 -1.35
N SER A 201 -8.19 -8.17 -1.96
CA SER A 201 -8.92 -7.64 -3.11
C SER A 201 -8.05 -7.73 -4.38
N PRO A 202 -7.91 -8.93 -4.96
CA PRO A 202 -7.21 -9.08 -6.23
C PRO A 202 -8.04 -8.50 -7.36
N GLY A 203 -7.38 -8.17 -8.47
CA GLY A 203 -8.04 -7.71 -9.70
C GLY A 203 -7.69 -6.28 -10.08
N ASN A 204 -8.68 -5.59 -10.64
CA ASN A 204 -8.60 -4.18 -10.98
C ASN A 204 -9.17 -3.36 -9.82
N ILE A 205 -8.30 -2.72 -9.05
CA ILE A 205 -8.72 -1.89 -7.91
C ILE A 205 -8.05 -0.53 -7.96
N ILE A 206 -8.73 0.45 -7.38
CA ILE A 206 -8.22 1.81 -7.26
C ILE A 206 -8.34 2.22 -5.79
N SER A 207 -7.25 2.75 -5.23
CA SER A 207 -7.22 3.33 -3.90
C SER A 207 -7.04 4.83 -4.03
N ILE A 208 -7.94 5.61 -3.44
CA ILE A 208 -7.92 7.08 -3.46
C ILE A 208 -7.64 7.54 -2.04
N ASP A 209 -6.60 8.33 -1.89
CA ASP A 209 -6.22 8.96 -0.62
C ASP A 209 -6.60 10.43 -0.63
N LEU A 210 -7.33 10.85 0.42
CA LEU A 210 -7.77 12.21 0.65
C LEU A 210 -7.07 12.75 1.90
N ASP A 211 -6.09 13.59 1.68
CA ASP A 211 -5.32 14.28 2.71
C ASP A 211 -5.10 15.75 2.28
N GLU A 212 -3.98 16.38 2.56
CA GLU A 212 -3.62 17.71 2.06
C GLU A 212 -3.74 17.80 0.52
N GLY A 213 -3.52 16.68 -0.17
CA GLY A 213 -3.82 16.48 -1.58
C GLY A 213 -4.69 15.24 -1.80
N ILE A 214 -5.13 15.04 -3.06
CA ILE A 214 -5.85 13.86 -3.49
C ILE A 214 -4.98 13.11 -4.49
N GLY A 215 -4.62 11.89 -4.12
CA GLY A 215 -3.89 10.99 -4.98
C GLY A 215 -4.64 9.67 -5.16
N SER A 216 -4.19 8.86 -6.12
CA SER A 216 -4.69 7.50 -6.26
C SER A 216 -3.60 6.53 -6.71
N GLY A 217 -3.68 5.31 -6.20
CA GLY A 217 -2.97 4.15 -6.70
C GLY A 217 -3.90 3.29 -7.55
N ILE A 218 -3.39 2.72 -8.62
CA ILE A 218 -4.18 1.96 -9.58
C ILE A 218 -3.54 0.59 -9.79
N LEU A 219 -4.28 -0.48 -9.53
CA LEU A 219 -3.92 -1.83 -9.95
C LEU A 219 -4.78 -2.27 -11.13
N LEU A 220 -4.15 -2.76 -12.18
CA LEU A 220 -4.80 -3.40 -13.30
C LEU A 220 -4.24 -4.80 -13.47
N GLN A 221 -5.11 -5.81 -13.51
CA GLN A 221 -4.73 -7.23 -13.59
C GLN A 221 -3.73 -7.63 -12.50
N ASN A 222 -3.97 -7.18 -11.27
CA ASN A 222 -3.09 -7.38 -10.11
C ASN A 222 -1.68 -6.80 -10.24
N ARG A 223 -1.48 -5.83 -11.13
CA ARG A 223 -0.20 -5.14 -11.31
C ARG A 223 -0.38 -3.65 -11.12
N LEU A 224 0.56 -3.04 -10.43
CA LEU A 224 0.59 -1.60 -10.28
C LEU A 224 0.70 -0.93 -11.66
N PHE A 225 -0.26 -0.07 -11.97
CA PHE A 225 -0.26 0.70 -13.21
C PHE A 225 0.74 1.85 -13.11
N ARG A 226 1.86 1.71 -13.79
CA ARG A 226 2.90 2.73 -13.88
C ARG A 226 2.84 3.39 -15.23
N SER A 227 2.80 4.72 -15.26
CA SER A 227 2.89 5.48 -16.50
C SER A 227 4.33 5.90 -16.80
N LYS A 228 4.61 6.22 -18.07
CA LYS A 228 5.95 6.60 -18.53
C LYS A 228 6.58 7.75 -17.71
N ASN A 229 5.77 8.71 -17.27
CA ASN A 229 6.24 9.88 -16.53
C ASN A 229 5.82 9.84 -15.04
N SER A 230 5.42 8.68 -14.53
CA SER A 230 4.93 8.48 -13.16
C SER A 230 3.76 9.40 -12.73
N LEU A 231 2.99 9.92 -13.71
CA LEU A 231 1.85 10.81 -13.48
C LEU A 231 0.51 10.06 -13.34
N ALA A 232 0.49 8.73 -13.49
CA ALA A 232 -0.70 7.93 -13.24
C ALA A 232 -1.13 8.07 -11.77
N GLY A 233 -2.44 8.16 -11.54
CA GLY A 233 -2.97 8.31 -10.19
C GLY A 233 -3.02 9.75 -9.66
N ASN A 234 -2.61 10.75 -10.44
CA ASN A 234 -2.66 12.16 -10.04
C ASN A 234 -4.08 12.74 -10.12
N LEU A 235 -5.02 12.09 -9.44
CA LEU A 235 -6.47 12.36 -9.51
C LEU A 235 -6.80 13.79 -9.07
N GLY A 236 -6.14 14.27 -8.01
CA GLY A 236 -6.37 15.61 -7.46
C GLY A 236 -6.09 16.75 -8.44
N HIS A 237 -5.28 16.50 -9.49
CA HIS A 237 -5.00 17.50 -10.52
C HIS A 237 -5.76 17.27 -11.82
N THR A 238 -6.80 16.43 -11.82
CA THR A 238 -7.82 16.42 -12.88
C THR A 238 -8.72 17.65 -12.74
N ILE A 239 -9.20 18.18 -13.86
CA ILE A 239 -10.01 19.39 -13.87
C ILE A 239 -11.45 19.01 -13.55
N LEU A 240 -11.95 19.50 -12.42
CA LEU A 240 -13.36 19.41 -12.03
C LEU A 240 -14.18 20.55 -12.64
N TYR A 241 -13.67 21.78 -12.53
CA TYR A 241 -14.31 22.97 -13.07
C TYR A 241 -13.37 23.72 -14.02
N PRO A 242 -13.60 23.69 -15.34
CA PRO A 242 -12.84 24.52 -16.27
C PRO A 242 -12.89 26.00 -15.85
N PHE A 243 -11.72 26.65 -15.82
CA PHE A 243 -11.56 28.05 -15.37
C PHE A 243 -11.93 28.32 -13.89
N GLY A 244 -11.98 27.27 -13.07
CA GLY A 244 -12.25 27.37 -11.63
C GLY A 244 -11.06 27.90 -10.81
N LYS A 245 -11.02 27.53 -9.51
CA LYS A 245 -9.98 27.98 -8.56
C LYS A 245 -8.57 27.69 -9.10
N ALA A 246 -7.64 28.65 -8.94
CA ALA A 246 -6.23 28.45 -9.29
C ALA A 246 -5.62 27.32 -8.44
N CYS A 247 -4.72 26.53 -9.05
CA CYS A 247 -4.02 25.44 -8.39
C CYS A 247 -2.51 25.64 -8.47
N ASP A 248 -1.78 25.27 -7.42
CA ASP A 248 -0.32 25.41 -7.33
C ASP A 248 0.41 24.61 -8.44
N CYS A 249 -0.26 23.64 -9.06
CA CYS A 249 0.26 22.92 -10.23
C CYS A 249 0.27 23.75 -11.55
N GLY A 250 -0.17 25.01 -11.49
CA GLY A 250 -0.27 25.93 -12.63
C GLY A 250 -1.57 25.83 -13.44
N LYS A 251 -2.47 24.88 -13.11
CA LYS A 251 -3.78 24.74 -13.75
C LYS A 251 -4.87 25.51 -12.98
N GLN A 252 -6.09 25.50 -13.54
CA GLN A 252 -7.29 26.02 -12.87
C GLN A 252 -8.34 24.92 -12.81
N GLY A 253 -9.10 24.89 -11.68
CA GLY A 253 -10.23 24.01 -11.49
C GLY A 253 -9.88 22.57 -11.11
N CYS A 254 -8.67 22.30 -10.63
CA CYS A 254 -8.26 20.98 -10.15
C CYS A 254 -9.13 20.49 -9.00
N LEU A 255 -9.41 19.18 -8.94
CA LEU A 255 -10.18 18.52 -7.89
C LEU A 255 -9.64 18.86 -6.48
N ASN A 256 -8.31 18.93 -6.31
CA ASN A 256 -7.66 19.32 -5.04
C ASN A 256 -8.21 20.64 -4.46
N GLN A 257 -8.54 21.60 -5.30
CA GLN A 257 -9.00 22.91 -4.87
C GLN A 257 -10.43 22.92 -4.31
N TYR A 258 -11.11 21.76 -4.35
CA TYR A 258 -12.50 21.60 -3.91
C TYR A 258 -12.68 20.47 -2.90
N CYS A 259 -11.80 19.47 -2.91
CA CYS A 259 -12.01 18.24 -2.16
C CYS A 259 -10.86 17.86 -1.22
N SER A 260 -9.65 18.43 -1.35
CA SER A 260 -8.58 18.15 -0.39
C SER A 260 -8.93 18.65 1.01
N THR A 261 -8.32 18.05 2.05
CA THR A 261 -8.56 18.48 3.43
C THR A 261 -8.27 19.98 3.62
N GLY A 262 -7.20 20.48 2.97
CA GLY A 262 -6.88 21.90 2.96
C GLY A 262 -7.98 22.76 2.34
N ALA A 263 -8.57 22.32 1.22
CA ALA A 263 -9.68 23.05 0.57
C ALA A 263 -10.95 23.07 1.42
N LEU A 264 -11.30 21.94 2.05
CA LEU A 264 -12.47 21.86 2.94
C LEU A 264 -12.31 22.74 4.19
N VAL A 265 -11.10 22.72 4.78
CA VAL A 265 -10.78 23.57 5.94
C VAL A 265 -10.80 25.04 5.56
N ALA A 266 -10.29 25.42 4.38
CA ALA A 266 -10.37 26.79 3.89
C ALA A 266 -11.82 27.25 3.74
N GLU A 267 -12.69 26.42 3.13
CA GLU A 267 -14.10 26.73 2.92
C GLU A 267 -14.85 26.93 4.25
N ILE A 268 -14.66 26.05 5.25
CA ILE A 268 -15.32 26.22 6.55
C ILE A 268 -14.79 27.43 7.32
N ARG A 269 -13.49 27.75 7.21
CA ARG A 269 -12.90 28.97 7.79
C ARG A 269 -13.55 30.25 7.23
N ASP A 270 -13.75 30.28 5.92
CA ASP A 270 -14.38 31.42 5.24
C ASP A 270 -15.84 31.56 5.68
N LEU A 271 -16.61 30.46 5.72
CA LEU A 271 -18.03 30.48 6.14
C LEU A 271 -18.20 30.88 7.59
N LYS A 272 -17.33 30.44 8.49
CA LYS A 272 -17.36 30.78 9.93
C LYS A 272 -16.63 32.09 10.28
N ASN A 273 -15.91 32.68 9.34
CA ASN A 273 -15.00 33.78 9.56
C ASN A 273 -14.03 33.53 10.73
N ASP A 274 -13.48 32.27 10.77
CA ASP A 274 -12.57 31.79 11.82
C ASP A 274 -11.40 31.04 11.21
N SER A 275 -10.23 31.69 11.13
CA SER A 275 -9.01 31.13 10.57
C SER A 275 -8.35 30.05 11.44
N SER A 276 -8.79 29.85 12.67
CA SER A 276 -8.21 28.87 13.62
C SER A 276 -8.75 27.45 13.44
N LEU A 277 -9.84 27.28 12.69
CA LEU A 277 -10.46 25.96 12.48
C LEU A 277 -9.52 24.99 11.74
N HIS A 278 -9.58 23.74 12.13
CA HIS A 278 -8.86 22.60 11.52
C HIS A 278 -9.83 21.52 11.05
N LEU A 279 -9.33 20.48 10.42
CA LEU A 279 -10.14 19.34 9.96
C LEU A 279 -10.95 18.70 11.12
N THR A 280 -10.35 18.63 12.31
CA THR A 280 -11.02 18.11 13.52
C THR A 280 -12.23 18.93 13.91
N ASP A 281 -12.17 20.25 13.70
CA ASP A 281 -13.27 21.16 14.02
C ASP A 281 -14.39 21.05 12.98
N LEU A 282 -14.06 20.95 11.69
CA LEU A 282 -15.03 20.66 10.63
C LEU A 282 -15.79 19.36 10.93
N ILE A 283 -15.07 18.28 11.31
CA ILE A 283 -15.68 16.99 11.67
C ILE A 283 -16.59 17.14 12.90
N ALA A 284 -16.17 17.89 13.92
CA ALA A 284 -16.96 18.13 15.12
C ALA A 284 -18.24 18.95 14.81
N LEU A 285 -18.13 19.99 14.02
CA LEU A 285 -19.26 20.81 13.55
C LEU A 285 -20.25 19.95 12.73
N TYR A 286 -19.78 19.14 11.81
CA TYR A 286 -20.62 18.23 11.04
C TYR A 286 -21.42 17.29 11.97
N LYS A 287 -20.73 16.65 12.93
CA LYS A 287 -21.37 15.73 13.89
C LYS A 287 -22.39 16.40 14.80
N THR A 288 -22.25 17.69 15.09
CA THR A 288 -23.24 18.46 15.86
C THR A 288 -24.38 19.01 15.01
N GLY A 289 -24.34 18.78 13.70
CA GLY A 289 -25.42 19.16 12.79
C GLY A 289 -25.32 20.57 12.23
N ASP A 290 -24.15 21.20 12.31
CA ASP A 290 -23.92 22.55 11.76
C ASP A 290 -24.17 22.56 10.24
N GLU A 291 -24.98 23.52 9.76
CA GLU A 291 -25.43 23.57 8.36
C GLU A 291 -24.30 23.91 7.39
N ASP A 292 -23.36 24.79 7.78
CA ASP A 292 -22.21 25.12 6.92
C ASP A 292 -21.28 23.91 6.77
N ALA A 293 -21.02 23.20 7.87
CA ALA A 293 -20.22 21.98 7.84
C ALA A 293 -20.87 20.87 7.00
N LYS A 294 -22.20 20.72 7.09
CA LYS A 294 -22.94 19.78 6.23
C LYS A 294 -22.85 20.16 4.76
N ASN A 295 -22.93 21.44 4.43
CA ASN A 295 -22.77 21.91 3.05
C ASN A 295 -21.37 21.63 2.51
N VAL A 296 -20.31 21.94 3.28
CA VAL A 296 -18.91 21.64 2.90
C VAL A 296 -18.70 20.15 2.63
N VAL A 297 -19.18 19.29 3.54
CA VAL A 297 -19.08 17.83 3.36
C VAL A 297 -19.97 17.33 2.21
N GLY A 298 -21.15 17.92 2.03
CA GLY A 298 -22.04 17.62 0.88
C GLY A 298 -21.39 17.95 -0.47
N HIS A 299 -20.68 19.07 -0.57
CA HIS A 299 -19.89 19.43 -1.76
C HIS A 299 -18.78 18.39 -2.01
N LEU A 300 -18.05 17.96 -0.97
CA LEU A 300 -17.06 16.88 -1.09
C LEU A 300 -17.69 15.62 -1.69
N VAL A 301 -18.82 15.17 -1.15
CA VAL A 301 -19.54 13.96 -1.61
C VAL A 301 -19.86 14.05 -3.10
N LEU A 302 -20.47 15.17 -3.54
CA LEU A 302 -20.82 15.39 -4.95
C LEU A 302 -19.59 15.38 -5.85
N HIS A 303 -18.55 16.11 -5.50
CA HIS A 303 -17.33 16.24 -6.30
C HIS A 303 -16.54 14.93 -6.38
N MET A 304 -16.43 14.21 -5.25
CA MET A 304 -15.81 12.89 -5.23
C MET A 304 -16.61 11.86 -6.04
N GLY A 305 -17.94 11.91 -5.99
CA GLY A 305 -18.81 11.09 -6.84
C GLY A 305 -18.53 11.28 -8.32
N VAL A 306 -18.40 12.52 -8.77
CA VAL A 306 -18.02 12.86 -10.16
C VAL A 306 -16.62 12.37 -10.50
N ALA A 307 -15.63 12.62 -9.61
CA ALA A 307 -14.24 12.21 -9.85
C ALA A 307 -14.12 10.68 -9.96
N ILE A 308 -14.79 9.95 -9.06
CA ILE A 308 -14.80 8.47 -9.08
C ILE A 308 -15.54 7.96 -10.32
N SER A 309 -16.66 8.58 -10.73
CA SER A 309 -17.37 8.22 -11.94
C SER A 309 -16.48 8.31 -13.20
N ASN A 310 -15.65 9.35 -13.30
CA ASN A 310 -14.69 9.49 -14.38
C ASN A 310 -13.64 8.37 -14.35
N VAL A 311 -13.10 8.05 -13.17
CA VAL A 311 -12.12 6.97 -12.97
C VAL A 311 -12.72 5.60 -13.31
N VAL A 312 -13.93 5.34 -12.86
CA VAL A 312 -14.69 4.11 -13.20
C VAL A 312 -14.88 3.96 -14.70
N SER A 313 -15.26 5.05 -15.39
CA SER A 313 -15.46 5.04 -16.84
C SER A 313 -14.17 4.77 -17.63
N LEU A 314 -13.00 5.09 -17.07
CA LEU A 314 -11.70 4.92 -17.74
C LEU A 314 -11.06 3.55 -17.46
N PHE A 315 -11.21 3.01 -16.25
CA PHE A 315 -10.44 1.85 -15.78
C PHE A 315 -11.30 0.62 -15.47
N ASP A 316 -12.63 0.77 -15.37
CA ASP A 316 -13.58 -0.29 -15.02
C ASP A 316 -13.09 -1.16 -13.85
N PRO A 317 -12.84 -0.56 -12.66
CA PRO A 317 -12.31 -1.29 -11.52
C PRO A 317 -13.38 -2.18 -10.89
N GLU A 318 -12.96 -3.29 -10.30
CA GLU A 318 -13.85 -4.16 -9.52
C GLU A 318 -14.25 -3.51 -8.18
N LYS A 319 -13.38 -2.59 -7.67
CA LYS A 319 -13.61 -1.89 -6.40
C LYS A 319 -12.78 -0.62 -6.31
N VAL A 320 -13.33 0.38 -5.61
CA VAL A 320 -12.63 1.61 -5.22
C VAL A 320 -12.51 1.65 -3.70
N TYR A 321 -11.30 1.88 -3.20
CA TYR A 321 -11.03 2.15 -1.79
C TYR A 321 -10.84 3.64 -1.56
N LEU A 322 -11.40 4.14 -0.47
CA LEU A 322 -11.17 5.50 0.02
C LEU A 322 -10.33 5.46 1.29
N ASN A 323 -9.34 6.34 1.36
CA ASN A 323 -8.48 6.55 2.51
C ASN A 323 -8.53 8.02 2.93
N GLY A 324 -8.21 8.30 4.17
CA GLY A 324 -8.13 9.66 4.72
C GLY A 324 -8.77 9.76 6.10
N ASP A 325 -8.30 10.73 6.89
CA ASP A 325 -8.80 10.92 8.26
C ASP A 325 -10.27 11.35 8.29
N LEU A 326 -10.70 12.13 7.29
CA LEU A 326 -12.09 12.55 7.18
C LEU A 326 -13.03 11.35 7.01
N PHE A 327 -12.73 10.43 6.07
CA PHE A 327 -13.56 9.25 5.83
C PHE A 327 -13.56 8.28 7.01
N ARG A 328 -12.46 8.19 7.77
CA ARG A 328 -12.41 7.41 9.01
C ARG A 328 -13.29 8.02 10.11
N ALA A 329 -13.35 9.33 10.18
CA ALA A 329 -14.14 10.05 11.17
C ALA A 329 -15.63 10.15 10.81
N LEU A 330 -15.94 10.15 9.51
CA LEU A 330 -17.28 10.29 8.91
C LEU A 330 -17.49 9.16 7.87
N PRO A 331 -17.62 7.89 8.30
CA PRO A 331 -17.76 6.76 7.37
C PRO A 331 -19.07 6.82 6.54
N GLU A 332 -20.08 7.55 7.01
CA GLU A 332 -21.31 7.83 6.25
C GLU A 332 -21.04 8.51 4.91
N CYS A 333 -20.01 9.37 4.82
CA CYS A 333 -19.63 10.02 3.56
C CYS A 333 -19.28 9.00 2.47
N VAL A 334 -18.69 7.85 2.84
CA VAL A 334 -18.37 6.79 1.87
C VAL A 334 -19.64 6.21 1.27
N THR A 335 -20.68 6.02 2.09
CA THR A 335 -22.01 5.54 1.63
C THR A 335 -22.71 6.56 0.74
N GLU A 336 -22.59 7.84 1.08
CA GLU A 336 -23.15 8.93 0.28
C GLU A 336 -22.42 9.06 -1.06
N ILE A 337 -21.09 8.96 -1.09
CA ILE A 337 -20.28 8.92 -2.32
C ILE A 337 -20.67 7.71 -3.19
N GLN A 338 -20.89 6.53 -2.59
CA GLN A 338 -21.41 5.37 -3.34
C GLN A 338 -22.74 5.65 -3.99
N THR A 339 -23.64 6.32 -3.27
CA THR A 339 -24.97 6.70 -3.78
C THR A 339 -24.85 7.68 -4.95
N GLU A 340 -23.98 8.68 -4.81
CA GLU A 340 -23.72 9.67 -5.85
C GLU A 340 -23.04 9.03 -7.08
N LEU A 341 -22.11 8.11 -6.89
CA LEU A 341 -21.50 7.34 -7.97
C LEU A 341 -22.56 6.55 -8.74
N ASN A 342 -23.43 5.82 -8.06
CA ASN A 342 -24.50 5.05 -8.72
C ASN A 342 -25.43 5.95 -9.54
N ARG A 343 -25.71 7.16 -9.04
CA ARG A 343 -26.53 8.16 -9.74
C ARG A 343 -25.85 8.72 -10.99
N THR A 344 -24.54 8.92 -10.95
CA THR A 344 -23.77 9.60 -12.02
C THR A 344 -23.22 8.65 -13.07
N SER A 345 -22.72 7.48 -12.66
CA SER A 345 -22.07 6.53 -13.58
C SER A 345 -23.04 5.51 -14.19
N GLY A 346 -24.16 5.23 -13.54
CA GLY A 346 -25.05 4.11 -13.91
C GLY A 346 -24.44 2.72 -13.64
N HIS A 347 -23.26 2.65 -13.02
CA HIS A 347 -22.55 1.42 -12.65
C HIS A 347 -22.54 1.23 -11.15
N ASN A 348 -22.66 0.00 -10.69
CA ASN A 348 -22.63 -0.34 -9.27
C ASN A 348 -21.24 -0.90 -8.88
N ILE A 349 -20.21 -0.06 -8.97
CA ILE A 349 -18.87 -0.41 -8.51
C ILE A 349 -18.77 -0.15 -7.00
N PRO A 350 -18.39 -1.14 -6.19
CA PRO A 350 -18.29 -0.96 -4.74
C PRO A 350 -17.26 0.10 -4.35
N VAL A 351 -17.66 1.07 -3.53
CA VAL A 351 -16.78 2.03 -2.87
C VAL A 351 -16.74 1.69 -1.39
N SER A 352 -15.56 1.54 -0.83
CA SER A 352 -15.38 1.15 0.58
C SER A 352 -14.25 1.94 1.24
N LEU A 353 -14.39 2.17 2.54
CA LEU A 353 -13.26 2.62 3.34
C LEU A 353 -12.20 1.50 3.41
N SER A 354 -10.93 1.84 3.21
CA SER A 354 -9.84 0.89 3.46
C SER A 354 -9.79 0.50 4.94
N SER A 355 -9.70 -0.80 5.21
CA SER A 355 -9.60 -1.33 6.57
C SER A 355 -8.21 -1.16 7.20
N LEU A 356 -7.21 -0.74 6.41
CA LEU A 356 -5.81 -0.67 6.84
C LEU A 356 -5.46 0.61 7.62
N GLY A 357 -6.39 1.54 7.70
CA GLY A 357 -6.26 2.75 8.50
C GLY A 357 -5.09 3.64 8.07
N LYS A 358 -4.43 4.28 9.04
CA LYS A 358 -3.28 5.18 8.80
C LYS A 358 -2.02 4.45 8.35
N ASN A 359 -1.95 3.14 8.51
CA ASN A 359 -0.78 2.34 8.14
C ASN A 359 -0.82 1.83 6.69
N GLY A 360 -1.83 2.19 5.90
CA GLY A 360 -2.00 1.66 4.54
C GLY A 360 -0.74 1.76 3.69
N ALA A 361 -0.16 2.94 3.55
CA ALA A 361 1.07 3.13 2.77
C ALA A 361 2.28 2.37 3.36
N LEU A 362 2.44 2.34 4.70
CA LEU A 362 3.52 1.58 5.35
C LEU A 362 3.36 0.08 5.13
N LEU A 363 2.13 -0.44 5.25
CA LEU A 363 1.83 -1.85 4.97
C LEU A 363 2.07 -2.18 3.49
N GLY A 364 1.73 -1.26 2.58
CA GLY A 364 2.05 -1.39 1.16
C GLY A 364 3.54 -1.47 0.89
N GLY A 365 4.35 -0.70 1.61
CA GLY A 365 5.81 -0.81 1.56
C GLY A 365 6.31 -2.17 2.05
N ILE A 366 5.73 -2.71 3.13
CA ILE A 366 6.01 -4.08 3.58
C ILE A 366 5.65 -5.09 2.48
N ALA A 367 4.45 -4.99 1.90
CA ALA A 367 4.02 -5.87 0.83
C ALA A 367 4.98 -5.82 -0.37
N LEU A 368 5.37 -4.61 -0.79
CA LEU A 368 6.31 -4.40 -1.90
C LEU A 368 7.68 -5.03 -1.61
N ALA A 369 8.24 -4.82 -0.41
CA ALA A 369 9.51 -5.45 0.00
C ALA A 369 9.44 -6.98 -0.03
N LEU A 370 8.34 -7.56 0.47
CA LEU A 370 8.12 -9.00 0.45
C LEU A 370 7.88 -9.55 -0.96
N GLN A 371 7.15 -8.82 -1.83
CA GLN A 371 6.98 -9.18 -3.25
C GLN A 371 8.33 -9.27 -3.97
N HIS A 372 9.22 -8.31 -3.74
CA HIS A 372 10.57 -8.32 -4.30
C HIS A 372 11.41 -9.47 -3.74
N PHE A 373 11.38 -9.68 -2.43
CA PHE A 373 12.17 -10.73 -1.79
C PHE A 373 11.74 -12.14 -2.23
N PHE A 374 10.44 -12.41 -2.24
CA PHE A 374 9.90 -13.69 -2.66
C PHE A 374 9.82 -13.86 -4.18
N GLN A 375 9.96 -12.78 -4.94
CA GLN A 375 9.70 -12.72 -6.38
C GLN A 375 8.26 -13.18 -6.73
N VAL A 376 7.30 -12.83 -5.87
CA VAL A 376 5.89 -13.18 -6.00
C VAL A 376 5.06 -11.90 -6.18
N PRO A 377 4.68 -11.54 -7.43
CA PRO A 377 3.94 -10.30 -7.68
C PRO A 377 2.53 -10.29 -7.09
N GLN A 378 1.88 -11.45 -7.00
CA GLN A 378 0.52 -11.62 -6.48
C GLN A 378 0.56 -12.23 -5.08
N LEU A 379 1.10 -11.45 -4.15
CA LEU A 379 1.23 -11.82 -2.74
C LEU A 379 -0.12 -11.62 -2.03
N GLN A 380 -0.55 -12.58 -1.23
CA GLN A 380 -1.66 -12.45 -0.27
C GLN A 380 -1.14 -12.74 1.12
N LEU A 381 -1.26 -11.77 2.01
CA LEU A 381 -0.82 -11.90 3.40
C LEU A 381 -2.04 -11.88 4.30
N HIS A 382 -2.03 -12.73 5.31
CA HIS A 382 -3.11 -12.84 6.27
C HIS A 382 -2.66 -12.19 7.58
N PHE A 383 -3.44 -11.21 8.08
CA PHE A 383 -3.31 -10.83 9.48
C PHE A 383 -3.94 -11.96 10.30
N ASP A 384 -3.10 -12.76 10.98
CA ASP A 384 -3.61 -13.56 12.09
C ASP A 384 -4.09 -12.56 13.15
N GLU A 385 -5.41 -12.55 13.43
CA GLU A 385 -6.04 -11.79 14.50
C GLU A 385 -5.45 -12.14 15.88
#